data_5486dc64c03b416a6cfbc442ef49ff82
#
_entry.id   5486dc64c03b416a6cfbc442ef49ff82
#
_cell.length_a   1.000
_cell.length_b   1.000
_cell.length_c   1.000
_cell.angle_alpha   90.00
_cell.angle_beta   90.00
_cell.angle_gamma   90.00
#
_symmetry.space_group_name_H-M   'P 1'
#
loop_
_entity.id
_entity.type
_entity.pdbx_description
1 polymer ?
#
loop_
_entity_poly.entity_id
_entity_poly.type
_entity_poly.pdbx_seq_one_letter_code
_entity_poly.pdbx_strand_id
1 'polypeptide(L)'
;DASHNIRKDVKAPTVIRLRQFIRVPYRDIPLSRKNIFQRDNNCCQYCGQKNKKLSIDHVFPRSRGGTDNWENVITACLQCNVMKGNRTPEEAKMPLKTKPYKPLNNMSFETTKQIHSGRHKEWSKYVIGWVA
;
A
#
# COMPACT_ATOMS: atom_id res chain seq x y z
N ASP A 1 36.75 32.58 20.59
CA ASP A 1 35.45 32.12 21.09
C ASP A 1 35.05 30.82 20.37
N ALA A 2 35.46 29.71 21.00
CA ALA A 2 35.13 28.37 20.50
C ALA A 2 33.73 28.00 20.98
N SER A 3 32.71 28.16 20.14
CA SER A 3 31.37 27.60 20.37
C SER A 3 31.48 26.08 20.29
N HIS A 4 31.62 25.44 21.43
CA HIS A 4 31.51 23.98 21.57
C HIS A 4 30.11 23.55 21.23
N ASN A 5 29.91 23.09 20.00
CA ASN A 5 28.70 22.47 19.56
C ASN A 5 28.68 21.03 20.14
N ILE A 6 28.24 20.90 21.39
CA ILE A 6 28.04 19.59 22.03
C ILE A 6 26.83 18.95 21.34
N ARG A 7 27.06 18.15 20.29
CA ARG A 7 26.09 17.20 19.79
C ARG A 7 25.88 16.12 20.85
N LYS A 8 24.93 16.35 21.75
CA LYS A 8 24.41 15.26 22.59
C LYS A 8 23.72 14.28 21.67
N ASP A 9 24.25 13.08 21.56
CA ASP A 9 23.55 11.96 20.91
C ASP A 9 22.32 11.59 21.75
N VAL A 10 21.23 12.30 21.54
CA VAL A 10 19.94 11.99 22.15
C VAL A 10 19.32 10.83 21.38
N LYS A 11 19.23 9.65 21.99
CA LYS A 11 18.47 8.52 21.45
C LYS A 11 17.00 8.94 21.38
N ALA A 12 16.54 9.35 20.20
CA ALA A 12 15.13 9.66 19.98
C ALA A 12 14.29 8.37 20.09
N PRO A 13 13.19 8.37 20.85
CA PRO A 13 12.30 7.21 20.90
C PRO A 13 11.65 7.02 19.55
N THR A 14 11.52 5.77 19.11
CA THR A 14 10.86 5.42 17.85
C THR A 14 9.33 5.49 17.93
N VAL A 15 8.78 5.50 19.14
CA VAL A 15 7.35 5.62 19.42
C VAL A 15 7.14 6.63 20.54
N ILE A 16 6.27 7.60 20.31
CA ILE A 16 5.89 8.64 21.27
C ILE A 16 4.40 8.57 21.55
N ARG A 17 4.01 8.50 22.82
CA ARG A 17 2.62 8.65 23.25
C ARG A 17 2.32 10.13 23.52
N LEU A 18 1.36 10.69 22.80
CA LEU A 18 0.92 12.05 23.06
C LEU A 18 0.08 12.14 24.36
N ARG A 19 0.32 13.18 25.14
CA ARG A 19 -0.46 13.47 26.36
C ARG A 19 -1.86 14.01 26.05
N GLN A 20 -2.00 14.71 24.93
CA GLN A 20 -3.26 15.28 24.48
C GLN A 20 -3.64 14.69 23.13
N PHE A 21 -4.96 14.51 22.91
CA PHE A 21 -5.45 14.07 21.62
C PHE A 21 -5.28 15.17 20.58
N ILE A 22 -4.58 14.84 19.50
CA ILE A 22 -4.44 15.72 18.34
C ILE A 22 -5.28 15.14 17.21
N ARG A 23 -6.26 15.90 16.73
CA ARG A 23 -7.04 15.52 15.56
C ARG A 23 -6.18 15.70 14.31
N VAL A 24 -5.71 14.60 13.74
CA VAL A 24 -4.99 14.62 12.46
C VAL A 24 -6.04 14.79 11.34
N PRO A 25 -5.92 15.80 10.47
CA PRO A 25 -6.86 15.98 9.38
C PRO A 25 -6.79 14.77 8.43
N TYR A 26 -7.95 14.26 8.06
CA TYR A 26 -8.06 13.19 7.07
C TYR A 26 -7.55 13.72 5.71
N ARG A 27 -6.61 13.01 5.13
CA ARG A 27 -6.15 13.26 3.76
C ARG A 27 -6.38 12.01 2.92
N ASP A 28 -7.14 12.17 1.86
CA ASP A 28 -7.33 11.09 0.88
C ASP A 28 -5.99 10.69 0.25
N ILE A 29 -5.80 9.40 0.09
CA ILE A 29 -4.65 8.86 -0.63
C ILE A 29 -4.95 8.96 -2.13
N PRO A 30 -4.15 9.70 -2.91
CA PRO A 30 -4.38 9.81 -4.34
C PRO A 30 -4.18 8.45 -5.02
N LEU A 31 -5.05 8.15 -5.98
CA LEU A 31 -4.90 6.97 -6.82
C LEU A 31 -3.66 7.16 -7.71
N SER A 32 -2.62 6.42 -7.44
CA SER A 32 -1.37 6.46 -8.20
C SER A 32 -0.76 5.07 -8.31
N ARG A 33 0.04 4.86 -9.36
CA ARG A 33 0.76 3.58 -9.56
C ARG A 33 1.55 3.16 -8.32
N LYS A 34 2.27 4.11 -7.70
CA LYS A 34 3.05 3.87 -6.48
C LYS A 34 2.17 3.39 -5.34
N ASN A 35 1.05 4.05 -5.13
CA ASN A 35 0.14 3.75 -4.01
C ASN A 35 -0.63 2.44 -4.23
N ILE A 36 -0.99 2.11 -5.49
CA ILE A 36 -1.59 0.81 -5.83
C ILE A 36 -0.60 -0.31 -5.56
N PHE A 37 0.65 -0.19 -6.02
CA PHE A 37 1.68 -1.19 -5.77
C PHE A 37 1.95 -1.36 -4.27
N GLN A 38 1.95 -0.27 -3.51
CA GLN A 38 2.14 -0.30 -2.07
C GLN A 38 0.98 -0.98 -1.35
N ARG A 39 -0.29 -0.68 -1.70
CA ARG A 39 -1.48 -1.35 -1.15
C ARG A 39 -1.39 -2.87 -1.34
N ASP A 40 -0.94 -3.29 -2.51
CA ASP A 40 -0.85 -4.70 -2.89
C ASP A 40 0.50 -5.35 -2.51
N ASN A 41 1.30 -4.70 -1.65
CA ASN A 41 2.61 -5.19 -1.17
C ASN A 41 3.59 -5.51 -2.30
N ASN A 42 3.56 -4.76 -3.42
CA ASN A 42 4.33 -5.03 -4.64
C ASN A 42 4.18 -6.48 -5.13
N CYS A 43 2.99 -7.02 -5.02
CA CYS A 43 2.66 -8.40 -5.31
C CYS A 43 1.58 -8.47 -6.38
N CYS A 44 1.73 -9.36 -7.36
CA CYS A 44 0.68 -9.64 -8.33
C CYS A 44 -0.56 -10.23 -7.64
N GLN A 45 -1.71 -9.61 -7.80
CA GLN A 45 -2.96 -10.04 -7.15
C GLN A 45 -3.58 -11.29 -7.77
N TYR A 46 -3.05 -11.76 -8.90
CA TYR A 46 -3.43 -13.04 -9.51
C TYR A 46 -2.53 -14.19 -9.06
N CYS A 47 -1.24 -14.14 -9.38
CA CYS A 47 -0.33 -15.27 -9.10
C CYS A 47 0.43 -15.14 -7.78
N GLY A 48 0.40 -13.99 -7.12
CA GLY A 48 1.08 -13.77 -5.84
C GLY A 48 2.59 -13.54 -5.90
N GLN A 49 3.18 -13.45 -7.09
CA GLN A 49 4.63 -13.26 -7.23
C GLN A 49 5.02 -11.78 -7.08
N LYS A 50 6.14 -11.53 -6.38
CA LYS A 50 6.71 -10.19 -6.14
C LYS A 50 7.83 -9.83 -7.10
N ASN A 51 8.62 -10.80 -7.56
CA ASN A 51 9.85 -10.58 -8.33
C ASN A 51 9.64 -10.50 -9.85
N LYS A 52 8.47 -10.03 -10.30
CA LYS A 52 8.15 -9.85 -11.71
C LYS A 52 7.95 -8.39 -12.06
N LYS A 53 8.07 -8.05 -13.33
CA LYS A 53 7.72 -6.72 -13.82
C LYS A 53 6.23 -6.49 -13.60
N LEU A 54 5.90 -5.51 -12.74
CA LEU A 54 4.54 -5.20 -12.33
C LEU A 54 3.93 -4.13 -13.22
N SER A 55 2.62 -4.26 -13.44
CA SER A 55 1.74 -3.32 -14.12
C SER A 55 0.48 -3.08 -13.29
N ILE A 56 -0.31 -2.09 -13.68
CA ILE A 56 -1.68 -1.90 -13.16
C ILE A 56 -2.63 -2.60 -14.12
N ASP A 57 -3.58 -3.32 -13.57
CA ASP A 57 -4.69 -3.93 -14.30
C ASP A 57 -6.04 -3.46 -13.73
N HIS A 58 -7.03 -3.39 -14.60
CA HIS A 58 -8.42 -3.10 -14.24
C HIS A 58 -9.20 -4.40 -14.07
N VAL A 59 -9.74 -4.62 -12.89
CA VAL A 59 -10.57 -5.81 -12.59
C VAL A 59 -11.72 -5.90 -13.60
N PHE A 60 -12.49 -4.84 -13.73
CA PHE A 60 -13.44 -4.66 -14.84
C PHE A 60 -12.75 -3.82 -15.92
N PRO A 61 -12.60 -4.34 -17.16
CA PRO A 61 -11.80 -3.70 -18.21
C PRO A 61 -12.28 -2.30 -18.60
N ARG A 62 -11.36 -1.37 -18.83
CA ARG A 62 -11.67 0.01 -19.28
C ARG A 62 -12.46 0.03 -20.59
N SER A 63 -12.13 -0.83 -21.54
CA SER A 63 -12.83 -0.95 -22.82
C SER A 63 -14.29 -1.40 -22.68
N ARG A 64 -14.67 -1.94 -21.52
CA ARG A 64 -16.03 -2.35 -21.18
C ARG A 64 -16.71 -1.40 -20.19
N GLY A 65 -16.13 -0.21 -19.93
CA GLY A 65 -16.66 0.80 -19.02
C GLY A 65 -16.06 0.80 -17.62
N GLY A 66 -14.95 0.06 -17.40
CA GLY A 66 -14.25 0.07 -16.12
C GLY A 66 -13.63 1.44 -15.80
N THR A 67 -13.80 1.89 -14.58
CA THR A 67 -13.34 3.21 -14.10
C THR A 67 -12.02 3.13 -13.37
N ASP A 68 -11.29 4.25 -13.33
CA ASP A 68 -10.06 4.39 -12.57
C ASP A 68 -10.40 4.73 -11.11
N ASN A 69 -10.64 3.73 -10.29
CA ASN A 69 -10.89 3.87 -8.86
C ASN A 69 -10.19 2.77 -8.06
N TRP A 70 -10.12 2.96 -6.75
CA TRP A 70 -9.41 2.04 -5.85
C TRP A 70 -9.98 0.62 -5.85
N GLU A 71 -11.28 0.49 -6.08
CA GLU A 71 -12.03 -0.77 -6.06
C GLU A 71 -11.95 -1.52 -7.39
N ASN A 72 -11.43 -0.87 -8.44
CA ASN A 72 -11.32 -1.46 -9.78
C ASN A 72 -9.88 -1.66 -10.27
N VAL A 73 -8.87 -1.11 -9.60
CA VAL A 73 -7.47 -1.24 -10.03
C VAL A 73 -6.66 -2.11 -9.07
N ILE A 74 -5.78 -2.93 -9.64
CA ILE A 74 -4.92 -3.85 -8.89
C ILE A 74 -3.52 -3.91 -9.48
N THR A 75 -2.59 -4.43 -8.67
CA THR A 75 -1.25 -4.79 -9.13
C THR A 75 -1.29 -6.15 -9.81
N ALA A 76 -0.82 -6.22 -11.03
CA ALA A 76 -0.65 -7.46 -11.78
C ALA A 76 0.74 -7.55 -12.41
N CYS A 77 1.32 -8.74 -12.52
CA CYS A 77 2.50 -8.90 -13.36
C CYS A 77 2.11 -8.86 -14.83
N LEU A 78 3.05 -8.49 -15.71
CA LEU A 78 2.76 -8.36 -17.14
C LEU A 78 2.16 -9.63 -17.74
N GLN A 79 2.64 -10.80 -17.33
CA GLN A 79 2.13 -12.09 -17.83
C GLN A 79 0.65 -12.31 -17.48
N CYS A 80 0.29 -12.10 -16.20
CA CYS A 80 -1.09 -12.24 -15.75
C CYS A 80 -2.00 -11.19 -16.40
N ASN A 81 -1.51 -9.95 -16.54
CA ASN A 81 -2.26 -8.87 -17.17
C ASN A 81 -2.59 -9.20 -18.65
N VAL A 82 -1.58 -9.65 -19.41
CA VAL A 82 -1.77 -10.08 -20.80
C VAL A 82 -2.70 -11.29 -20.87
N MET A 83 -2.52 -12.28 -19.99
CA MET A 83 -3.35 -13.49 -19.95
C MET A 83 -4.82 -13.17 -19.67
N LYS A 84 -5.10 -12.23 -18.75
CA LYS A 84 -6.47 -11.78 -18.49
C LYS A 84 -7.07 -11.03 -19.66
N GLY A 85 -6.28 -10.13 -20.27
CA GLY A 85 -6.73 -9.32 -21.40
C GLY A 85 -7.99 -8.52 -21.07
N ASN A 86 -8.94 -8.48 -22.03
CA ASN A 86 -10.19 -7.73 -21.93
C ASN A 86 -11.33 -8.54 -21.26
N ARG A 87 -10.99 -9.39 -20.31
CA ARG A 87 -11.93 -10.23 -19.55
C ARG A 87 -11.97 -9.82 -18.09
N THR A 88 -13.06 -10.15 -17.39
CA THR A 88 -13.06 -10.07 -15.93
C THR A 88 -12.23 -11.23 -15.32
N PRO A 89 -11.84 -11.16 -14.06
CA PRO A 89 -11.13 -12.26 -13.38
C PRO A 89 -11.92 -13.58 -13.44
N GLU A 90 -13.23 -13.52 -13.33
CA GLU A 90 -14.15 -14.68 -13.41
C GLU A 90 -14.13 -15.29 -14.81
N GLU A 91 -14.29 -14.47 -15.86
CA GLU A 91 -14.24 -14.90 -17.25
C GLU A 91 -12.86 -15.48 -17.63
N ALA A 92 -11.80 -14.93 -17.06
CA ALA A 92 -10.44 -15.40 -17.28
C ALA A 92 -10.07 -16.62 -16.41
N LYS A 93 -10.93 -17.02 -15.46
CA LYS A 93 -10.66 -18.05 -14.43
C LYS A 93 -9.40 -17.74 -13.61
N MET A 94 -9.21 -16.45 -13.30
CA MET A 94 -8.05 -15.93 -12.58
C MET A 94 -8.52 -15.24 -11.28
N PRO A 95 -8.76 -15.99 -10.21
CA PRO A 95 -9.28 -15.42 -8.98
C PRO A 95 -8.29 -14.43 -8.37
N LEU A 96 -8.81 -13.35 -7.79
CA LEU A 96 -8.02 -12.37 -7.06
C LEU A 96 -7.64 -12.91 -5.69
N LYS A 97 -6.40 -12.69 -5.27
CA LYS A 97 -5.93 -13.02 -3.90
C LYS A 97 -6.58 -12.12 -2.85
N THR A 98 -6.76 -10.85 -3.19
CA THR A 98 -7.39 -9.87 -2.31
C THR A 98 -8.32 -9.00 -3.15
N LYS A 99 -9.53 -8.77 -2.64
CA LYS A 99 -10.46 -7.83 -3.27
C LYS A 99 -9.88 -6.41 -3.18
N PRO A 100 -9.85 -5.64 -4.28
CA PRO A 100 -9.33 -4.27 -4.22
C PRO A 100 -10.18 -3.39 -3.32
N TYR A 101 -9.53 -2.49 -2.57
CA TYR A 101 -10.16 -1.61 -1.61
C TYR A 101 -9.50 -0.23 -1.60
N LYS A 102 -10.22 0.79 -1.14
CA LYS A 102 -9.65 2.13 -0.89
C LYS A 102 -8.94 2.13 0.47
N PRO A 103 -7.64 2.46 0.54
CA PRO A 103 -6.94 2.58 1.83
C PRO A 103 -7.55 3.69 2.70
N LEU A 104 -7.72 3.42 3.99
CA LEU A 104 -8.50 4.29 4.89
C LEU A 104 -7.80 5.58 5.29
N ASN A 105 -6.46 5.61 5.33
CA ASN A 105 -5.72 6.73 5.91
C ASN A 105 -4.28 6.78 5.39
N ASN A 106 -3.78 7.97 5.10
CA ASN A 106 -2.41 8.16 4.64
C ASN A 106 -1.36 7.78 5.70
N MET A 107 -1.62 8.07 6.98
CA MET A 107 -0.69 7.71 8.07
C MET A 107 -0.58 6.21 8.28
N SER A 108 -1.70 5.48 8.33
CA SER A 108 -1.66 4.01 8.46
C SER A 108 -1.05 3.36 7.23
N PHE A 109 -1.30 3.90 6.05
CA PHE A 109 -0.73 3.43 4.80
C PHE A 109 0.81 3.57 4.77
N GLU A 110 1.37 4.72 5.16
CA GLU A 110 2.82 4.92 5.24
C GLU A 110 3.46 4.09 6.37
N THR A 111 2.80 3.98 7.52
CA THR A 111 3.28 3.17 8.64
C THR A 111 3.31 1.68 8.27
N THR A 112 2.26 1.16 7.64
CA THR A 112 2.20 -0.21 7.14
C THR A 112 3.34 -0.51 6.16
N LYS A 113 3.67 0.44 5.29
CA LYS A 113 4.80 0.33 4.37
C LYS A 113 6.13 0.16 5.11
N GLN A 114 6.37 0.95 6.15
CA GLN A 114 7.61 0.86 6.92
C GLN A 114 7.73 -0.47 7.68
N ILE A 115 6.64 -0.97 8.23
CA ILE A 115 6.57 -2.29 8.85
C ILE A 115 6.86 -3.40 7.84
N HIS A 116 6.20 -3.39 6.68
CA HIS A 116 6.41 -4.39 5.63
C HIS A 116 7.81 -4.34 4.99
N SER A 117 8.45 -3.18 4.97
CA SER A 117 9.84 -3.06 4.52
C SER A 117 10.86 -3.62 5.52
N GLY A 118 10.40 -4.06 6.69
CA GLY A 118 11.24 -4.60 7.77
C GLY A 118 11.98 -3.52 8.57
N ARG A 119 11.76 -2.23 8.27
CA ARG A 119 12.49 -1.11 8.88
C ARG A 119 12.11 -0.88 10.34
N HIS A 120 10.85 -1.12 10.70
CA HIS A 120 10.30 -0.92 12.05
C HIS A 120 9.31 -2.03 12.40
N LYS A 121 9.79 -3.28 12.44
CA LYS A 121 8.95 -4.45 12.78
C LYS A 121 8.29 -4.33 14.15
N GLU A 122 8.97 -3.69 15.08
CA GLU A 122 8.49 -3.44 16.44
C GLU A 122 7.23 -2.56 16.50
N TRP A 123 6.92 -1.81 15.44
CA TRP A 123 5.71 -0.99 15.39
C TRP A 123 4.43 -1.81 15.16
N SER A 124 4.56 -3.05 14.70
CA SER A 124 3.39 -3.92 14.44
C SER A 124 2.47 -4.04 15.65
N LYS A 125 3.02 -4.13 16.87
CA LYS A 125 2.26 -4.20 18.12
C LYS A 125 1.41 -2.96 18.43
N TYR A 126 1.73 -1.80 17.83
CA TYR A 126 0.98 -0.54 18.01
C TYR A 126 -0.01 -0.26 16.89
N VAL A 127 0.07 -1.01 15.79
CA VAL A 127 -0.76 -0.83 14.59
C VAL A 127 -1.80 -1.96 14.45
N ILE A 128 -1.78 -2.93 15.37
CA ILE A 128 -2.75 -4.04 15.43
C ILE A 128 -4.16 -3.48 15.63
N GLY A 129 -5.02 -3.70 14.67
CA GLY A 129 -6.41 -3.21 14.63
C GLY A 129 -6.74 -2.32 13.43
N TRP A 130 -5.73 -1.95 12.61
CA TRP A 130 -5.89 -1.12 11.41
C TRP A 130 -5.65 -1.89 10.10
N VAL A 131 -5.32 -3.18 10.20
CA VAL A 131 -5.11 -4.09 9.07
C VAL A 131 -6.08 -5.25 9.26
N ALA A 132 -7.30 -5.06 8.86
CA ALA A 132 -8.26 -6.12 8.57
C ALA A 132 -8.52 -6.12 7.07
#